data_7f4cd6ba5a963f559c6f93ed8a845e81
#
_entry.id   7f4cd6ba5a963f559c6f93ed8a845e81
#
_cell.length_a   1.000
_cell.length_b   1.000
_cell.length_c   1.000
_cell.angle_alpha   90.00
_cell.angle_beta   90.00
_cell.angle_gamma   90.00
#
_symmetry.space_group_name_H-M   'P 1'
#
loop_
_entity.id
_entity.type
_entity.pdbx_description
1 polymer ?
#
loop_
_entity_poly.entity_id
_entity_poly.type
_entity_poly.pdbx_seq_one_letter_code
_entity_poly.pdbx_strand_id
1 'polypeptide(L)'
;VTNLLSGKNAFVLMPTGGGKSLCYQLPSMIMDGVAIVISPLIALMKNQVDAMRAMSKEPGIAHFINSSLSKSAIDEVKNDVLSGKTKLLYVAPESLTKEENVLFLQGVKISFYAVDEAHCISEWGHDFRPEYRNIRPIINKIGEAPIIALTATATPKVQNDIQKNL
;
A
#
# COMPACT_ATOMS: atom_id res chain seq x y z
N VAL A 1 1.15 12.06 8.28
CA VAL A 1 0.00 12.59 7.52
C VAL A 1 0.38 13.89 6.82
N THR A 2 0.94 14.86 7.55
CA THR A 2 1.31 16.17 6.99
C THR A 2 2.28 16.04 5.81
N ASN A 3 3.29 15.19 5.91
CA ASN A 3 4.26 14.99 4.83
C ASN A 3 3.60 14.46 3.56
N LEU A 4 2.67 13.50 3.69
CA LEU A 4 1.96 12.95 2.53
C LEU A 4 1.08 14.00 1.87
N LEU A 5 0.35 14.79 2.66
CA LEU A 5 -0.50 15.86 2.13
C LEU A 5 0.33 16.94 1.43
N SER A 6 1.58 17.13 1.83
CA SER A 6 2.52 18.06 1.20
C SER A 6 3.27 17.47 0.00
N GLY A 7 2.99 16.21 -0.36
CA GLY A 7 3.68 15.52 -1.46
C GLY A 7 5.05 14.98 -1.10
N LYS A 8 5.35 14.82 0.19
CA LYS A 8 6.66 14.37 0.68
C LYS A 8 6.59 12.92 1.15
N ASN A 9 7.71 12.21 1.02
CA ASN A 9 7.85 10.87 1.57
C ASN A 9 7.92 10.92 3.10
N ALA A 10 7.53 9.81 3.74
CA ALA A 10 7.55 9.69 5.20
C ALA A 10 8.02 8.29 5.62
N PHE A 11 8.64 8.22 6.78
CA PHE A 11 8.98 6.96 7.45
C PHE A 11 8.32 6.96 8.82
N VAL A 12 7.60 5.88 9.14
CA VAL A 12 6.85 5.76 10.39
C VAL A 12 7.30 4.50 11.13
N LEU A 13 7.79 4.70 12.35
CA LEU A 13 8.13 3.62 13.27
C LEU A 13 7.15 3.68 14.45
N MET A 14 6.19 2.76 14.48
CA MET A 14 5.16 2.72 15.52
C MET A 14 4.90 1.30 15.99
N PRO A 15 4.62 1.09 17.29
CA PRO A 15 4.25 -0.23 17.80
C PRO A 15 3.00 -0.79 17.11
N THR A 16 2.92 -2.12 17.03
CA THR A 16 1.74 -2.81 16.51
C THR A 16 0.50 -2.42 17.32
N GLY A 17 -0.59 -2.12 16.63
CA GLY A 17 -1.84 -1.70 17.25
C GLY A 17 -1.91 -0.24 17.68
N GLY A 18 -0.83 0.54 17.48
CA GLY A 18 -0.76 1.95 17.89
C GLY A 18 -1.34 2.94 16.90
N GLY A 19 -2.32 2.56 16.07
CA GLY A 19 -2.89 3.44 15.08
C GLY A 19 -2.04 3.60 13.82
N LYS A 20 -1.12 2.66 13.58
CA LYS A 20 -0.25 2.67 12.40
C LYS A 20 -1.04 2.74 11.11
N SER A 21 -2.15 2.04 11.00
CA SER A 21 -3.00 2.06 9.80
C SER A 21 -3.62 3.42 9.55
N LEU A 22 -3.91 4.20 10.59
CA LEU A 22 -4.47 5.56 10.42
C LEU A 22 -3.51 6.49 9.68
N CYS A 23 -2.21 6.24 9.76
CA CYS A 23 -1.20 7.05 9.08
C CYS A 23 -1.37 7.06 7.57
N TYR A 24 -1.98 6.01 7.00
CA TYR A 24 -2.29 5.96 5.57
C TYR A 24 -3.79 5.99 5.28
N GLN A 25 -4.63 5.48 6.17
CA GLN A 25 -6.09 5.48 5.96
C GLN A 25 -6.64 6.90 5.94
N LEU A 26 -6.23 7.74 6.87
CA LEU A 26 -6.71 9.13 6.94
C LEU A 26 -6.32 9.96 5.71
N PRO A 27 -5.04 10.01 5.30
CA PRO A 27 -4.68 10.74 4.09
C PRO A 27 -5.37 10.20 2.84
N SER A 28 -5.61 8.89 2.74
CA SER A 28 -6.26 8.29 1.58
C SER A 28 -7.67 8.84 1.36
N MET A 29 -8.37 9.17 2.43
CA MET A 29 -9.72 9.73 2.35
C MET A 29 -9.74 11.19 1.90
N ILE A 30 -8.66 11.92 2.12
CA ILE A 30 -8.56 13.37 1.89
C ILE A 30 -7.94 13.67 0.53
N MET A 31 -6.94 12.89 0.12
CA MET A 31 -6.19 13.12 -1.12
C MET A 31 -6.94 12.63 -2.36
N ASP A 32 -6.73 13.30 -3.48
CA ASP A 32 -7.26 12.85 -4.76
C ASP A 32 -6.54 11.60 -5.25
N GLY A 33 -7.30 10.68 -5.86
CA GLY A 33 -6.76 9.43 -6.38
C GLY A 33 -6.91 8.29 -5.41
N VAL A 34 -6.24 7.17 -5.70
CA VAL A 34 -6.25 5.97 -4.88
C VAL A 34 -4.89 5.77 -4.21
N ALA A 35 -4.89 5.46 -2.92
CA ALA A 35 -3.69 5.09 -2.19
C ALA A 35 -3.45 3.59 -2.35
N ILE A 36 -2.23 3.22 -2.70
CA ILE A 36 -1.83 1.81 -2.86
C ILE A 36 -1.07 1.39 -1.60
N VAL A 37 -1.62 0.42 -0.87
CA VAL A 37 -1.00 -0.13 0.34
C VAL A 37 -0.41 -1.49 0.02
N ILE A 38 0.90 -1.61 0.10
CA ILE A 38 1.62 -2.85 -0.16
C ILE A 38 1.86 -3.54 1.17
N SER A 39 1.32 -4.74 1.32
CA SER A 39 1.41 -5.50 2.57
C SER A 39 1.61 -6.99 2.27
N PRO A 40 2.44 -7.71 3.05
CA PRO A 40 2.61 -9.15 2.89
C PRO A 40 1.54 -9.93 3.63
N LEU A 41 0.73 -9.26 4.44
CA LEU A 41 -0.21 -9.90 5.38
C LEU A 41 -1.56 -10.13 4.69
N ILE A 42 -1.58 -11.05 3.74
CA ILE A 42 -2.75 -11.37 2.90
C ILE A 42 -3.99 -11.69 3.76
N ALA A 43 -3.81 -12.47 4.81
CA ALA A 43 -4.92 -12.86 5.69
C ALA A 43 -5.57 -11.67 6.40
N LEU A 44 -4.84 -10.59 6.61
CA LEU A 44 -5.34 -9.40 7.28
C LEU A 44 -5.94 -8.36 6.33
N MET A 45 -5.67 -8.47 5.02
CA MET A 45 -6.17 -7.50 4.03
C MET A 45 -7.69 -7.39 4.06
N LYS A 46 -8.38 -8.52 4.10
CA LYS A 46 -9.84 -8.54 4.15
C LYS A 46 -10.36 -7.81 5.38
N ASN A 47 -9.76 -8.06 6.55
CA ASN A 47 -10.15 -7.41 7.78
C ASN A 47 -9.96 -5.90 7.73
N GLN A 48 -8.84 -5.45 7.15
CA GLN A 48 -8.55 -4.02 6.97
C GLN A 48 -9.55 -3.36 6.03
N VAL A 49 -9.87 -4.01 4.93
CA VAL A 49 -10.87 -3.53 3.97
C VAL A 49 -12.25 -3.47 4.61
N ASP A 50 -12.65 -4.51 5.32
CA ASP A 50 -13.94 -4.55 6.01
C ASP A 50 -14.05 -3.43 7.05
N ALA A 51 -12.98 -3.13 7.77
CA ALA A 51 -12.94 -2.04 8.74
C ALA A 51 -13.13 -0.67 8.05
N MET A 52 -12.50 -0.45 6.91
CA MET A 52 -12.67 0.78 6.13
C MET A 52 -14.09 0.92 5.60
N ARG A 53 -14.66 -0.15 5.09
CA ARG A 53 -16.04 -0.17 4.58
C ARG A 53 -17.06 0.11 5.68
N ALA A 54 -16.79 -0.36 6.88
CA ALA A 54 -17.68 -0.11 8.04
C ALA A 54 -17.72 1.37 8.44
N MET A 55 -16.66 2.12 8.17
CA MET A 55 -16.57 3.55 8.47
C MET A 55 -17.11 4.43 7.34
N SER A 56 -17.51 3.85 6.22
CA SER A 56 -17.97 4.59 5.04
C SER A 56 -19.32 4.06 4.56
N LYS A 57 -20.10 4.93 3.92
CA LYS A 57 -21.34 4.54 3.28
C LYS A 57 -21.12 3.92 1.90
N GLU A 58 -19.93 4.05 1.34
CA GLU A 58 -19.56 3.53 0.02
C GLU A 58 -18.74 2.24 0.18
N PRO A 59 -19.31 1.04 -0.14
CA PRO A 59 -18.55 -0.21 0.00
C PRO A 59 -17.32 -0.28 -0.91
N GLY A 60 -17.36 0.40 -2.05
CA GLY A 60 -16.24 0.43 -2.98
C GLY A 60 -15.07 1.32 -2.56
N ILE A 61 -15.13 1.94 -1.36
CA ILE A 61 -14.09 2.86 -0.88
C ILE A 61 -12.75 2.18 -0.68
N ALA A 62 -12.76 0.89 -0.35
CA ALA A 62 -11.55 0.10 -0.14
C ALA A 62 -11.68 -1.28 -0.77
N HIS A 63 -10.60 -1.76 -1.36
CA HIS A 63 -10.49 -3.08 -1.95
C HIS A 63 -9.11 -3.67 -1.69
N PHE A 64 -8.94 -4.96 -2.03
CA PHE A 64 -7.64 -5.61 -2.00
C PHE A 64 -7.46 -6.48 -3.25
N ILE A 65 -6.20 -6.67 -3.67
CA ILE A 65 -5.81 -7.59 -4.74
C ILE A 65 -4.74 -8.52 -4.21
N ASN A 66 -5.02 -9.81 -4.22
CA ASN A 66 -4.06 -10.87 -3.91
C ASN A 66 -4.42 -12.13 -4.67
N SER A 67 -3.63 -13.18 -4.49
CA SER A 67 -3.81 -14.45 -5.21
C SER A 67 -5.10 -15.20 -4.88
N SER A 68 -5.81 -14.81 -3.82
CA SER A 68 -7.05 -15.48 -3.41
C SER A 68 -8.28 -15.01 -4.18
N LEU A 69 -8.19 -13.91 -4.92
CA LEU A 69 -9.34 -13.34 -5.62
C LEU A 69 -9.61 -14.04 -6.96
N SER A 70 -10.90 -14.24 -7.27
CA SER A 70 -11.34 -14.69 -8.58
C SER A 70 -11.17 -13.56 -9.61
N LYS A 71 -11.21 -13.92 -10.90
CA LYS A 71 -11.13 -12.95 -11.99
C LYS A 71 -12.28 -11.94 -11.92
N SER A 72 -13.50 -12.39 -11.63
CA SER A 72 -14.66 -11.50 -11.52
C SER A 72 -14.53 -10.52 -10.37
N ALA A 73 -13.97 -10.96 -9.24
CA ALA A 73 -13.72 -10.08 -8.11
C ALA A 73 -12.65 -9.03 -8.44
N ILE A 74 -11.61 -9.41 -9.18
CA ILE A 74 -10.58 -8.47 -9.64
C ILE A 74 -11.17 -7.44 -10.60
N ASP A 75 -12.05 -7.85 -11.52
CA ASP A 75 -12.70 -6.95 -12.45
C ASP A 75 -13.58 -5.92 -11.72
N GLU A 76 -14.29 -6.34 -10.67
CA GLU A 76 -15.06 -5.42 -9.82
C GLU A 76 -14.15 -4.39 -9.15
N VAL A 77 -13.02 -4.82 -8.60
CA VAL A 77 -12.02 -3.92 -8.00
C VAL A 77 -11.56 -2.89 -9.03
N LYS A 78 -11.19 -3.33 -10.22
CA LYS A 78 -10.71 -2.45 -11.29
C LYS A 78 -11.76 -1.42 -11.70
N ASN A 79 -13.02 -1.84 -11.81
CA ASN A 79 -14.12 -0.94 -12.16
C ASN A 79 -14.31 0.16 -11.10
N ASP A 80 -14.28 -0.20 -9.82
CA ASP A 80 -14.45 0.75 -8.72
C ASP A 80 -13.26 1.73 -8.66
N VAL A 81 -12.05 1.25 -8.90
CA VAL A 81 -10.85 2.11 -8.94
C VAL A 81 -10.95 3.10 -10.09
N LEU A 82 -11.32 2.63 -11.29
CA LEU A 82 -11.42 3.48 -12.48
C LEU A 82 -12.56 4.51 -12.36
N SER A 83 -13.64 4.17 -11.67
CA SER A 83 -14.76 5.09 -11.47
C SER A 83 -14.53 6.14 -10.38
N GLY A 84 -13.42 6.04 -9.65
CA GLY A 84 -13.07 6.97 -8.58
C GLY A 84 -13.71 6.66 -7.24
N LYS A 85 -14.43 5.57 -7.09
CA LYS A 85 -15.03 5.17 -5.81
C LYS A 85 -14.00 4.73 -4.79
N THR A 86 -12.94 4.05 -5.24
CA THR A 86 -11.94 3.46 -4.35
C THR A 86 -10.89 4.49 -3.96
N LYS A 87 -10.69 4.66 -2.66
CA LYS A 87 -9.67 5.55 -2.08
C LYS A 87 -8.47 4.78 -1.56
N LEU A 88 -8.63 3.50 -1.26
CA LEU A 88 -7.59 2.67 -0.66
C LEU A 88 -7.60 1.29 -1.30
N LEU A 89 -6.46 0.86 -1.84
CA LEU A 89 -6.30 -0.44 -2.46
C LEU A 89 -5.12 -1.17 -1.83
N TYR A 90 -5.41 -2.28 -1.15
CA TYR A 90 -4.37 -3.17 -0.60
C TYR A 90 -3.91 -4.13 -1.70
N VAL A 91 -2.60 -4.24 -1.88
CA VAL A 91 -2.01 -5.12 -2.89
C VAL A 91 -0.90 -5.95 -2.26
N ALA A 92 -0.94 -7.26 -2.49
CA ALA A 92 0.16 -8.13 -2.09
C ALA A 92 1.38 -7.88 -3.00
N PRO A 93 2.62 -7.99 -2.47
CA PRO A 93 3.82 -7.73 -3.29
C PRO A 93 3.89 -8.57 -4.56
N GLU A 94 3.52 -9.85 -4.49
CA GLU A 94 3.52 -10.73 -5.65
C GLU A 94 2.47 -10.34 -6.70
N SER A 95 1.35 -9.77 -6.26
CA SER A 95 0.33 -9.27 -7.18
C SER A 95 0.75 -7.96 -7.84
N LEU A 96 1.50 -7.13 -7.11
CA LEU A 96 2.01 -5.87 -7.64
C LEU A 96 2.98 -6.09 -8.80
N THR A 97 3.73 -7.20 -8.78
CA THR A 97 4.72 -7.49 -9.83
C THR A 97 4.10 -8.02 -11.13
N LYS A 98 2.83 -8.43 -11.12
CA LYS A 98 2.18 -8.93 -12.32
C LYS A 98 1.99 -7.80 -13.34
N GLU A 99 2.39 -8.08 -14.57
CA GLU A 99 2.36 -7.08 -15.64
C GLU A 99 0.96 -6.48 -15.84
N GLU A 100 -0.08 -7.31 -15.80
CA GLU A 100 -1.47 -6.86 -15.96
C GLU A 100 -1.87 -5.84 -14.89
N ASN A 101 -1.40 -6.02 -13.65
CA ASN A 101 -1.67 -5.08 -12.56
C ASN A 101 -0.86 -3.80 -12.71
N VAL A 102 0.39 -3.90 -13.14
CA VAL A 102 1.23 -2.72 -13.41
C VAL A 102 0.61 -1.87 -14.52
N LEU A 103 0.18 -2.50 -15.62
CA LEU A 103 -0.47 -1.79 -16.73
C LEU A 103 -1.77 -1.12 -16.29
N PHE A 104 -2.57 -1.79 -15.48
CA PHE A 104 -3.80 -1.22 -14.94
C PHE A 104 -3.51 0.03 -14.10
N LEU A 105 -2.54 -0.06 -13.19
CA LEU A 105 -2.20 1.03 -12.27
C LEU A 105 -1.56 2.22 -12.97
N GLN A 106 -0.90 2.03 -14.10
CA GLN A 106 -0.36 3.12 -14.90
C GLN A 106 -1.44 4.08 -15.40
N GLY A 107 -2.66 3.59 -15.58
CA GLY A 107 -3.80 4.41 -16.03
C GLY A 107 -4.60 5.04 -14.90
N VAL A 108 -4.18 4.88 -13.64
CA VAL A 108 -4.91 5.33 -12.46
C VAL A 108 -4.16 6.47 -11.78
N LYS A 109 -4.90 7.47 -11.29
CA LYS A 109 -4.29 8.52 -10.47
C LYS A 109 -4.02 7.95 -9.07
N ILE A 110 -2.75 7.92 -8.69
CA ILE A 110 -2.31 7.40 -7.39
C ILE A 110 -1.98 8.57 -6.47
N SER A 111 -2.61 8.58 -5.29
CA SER A 111 -2.38 9.62 -4.30
C SER A 111 -1.05 9.43 -3.57
N PHE A 112 -0.76 8.21 -3.17
CA PHE A 112 0.52 7.83 -2.55
C PHE A 112 0.64 6.30 -2.47
N TYR A 113 1.84 5.83 -2.13
CA TYR A 113 2.10 4.43 -1.83
C TYR A 113 2.40 4.28 -0.34
N ALA A 114 1.80 3.29 0.31
CA ALA A 114 2.13 2.91 1.67
C ALA A 114 2.77 1.52 1.65
N VAL A 115 3.99 1.42 2.15
CA VAL A 115 4.70 0.14 2.25
C VAL A 115 4.64 -0.31 3.70
N ASP A 116 3.68 -1.18 3.99
CA ASP A 116 3.51 -1.74 5.33
C ASP A 116 4.53 -2.86 5.56
N GLU A 117 4.89 -3.09 6.82
CA GLU A 117 5.94 -4.05 7.17
C GLU A 117 7.24 -3.76 6.39
N ALA A 118 7.62 -2.49 6.32
CA ALA A 118 8.75 -2.03 5.49
C ALA A 118 10.09 -2.69 5.86
N HIS A 119 10.22 -3.21 7.08
CA HIS A 119 11.41 -3.97 7.49
C HIS A 119 11.68 -5.19 6.61
N CYS A 120 10.66 -5.69 5.92
CA CYS A 120 10.78 -6.85 5.02
C CYS A 120 11.73 -6.58 3.83
N ILE A 121 12.05 -5.32 3.55
CA ILE A 121 12.98 -4.96 2.47
C ILE A 121 14.44 -5.23 2.83
N SER A 122 14.73 -5.40 4.11
CA SER A 122 16.09 -5.48 4.62
C SER A 122 16.51 -6.90 4.98
N GLU A 123 17.65 -7.34 4.44
CA GLU A 123 18.29 -8.60 4.83
C GLU A 123 18.70 -8.60 6.31
N TRP A 124 18.85 -7.43 6.90
CA TRP A 124 19.23 -7.26 8.31
C TRP A 124 18.03 -7.29 9.26
N GLY A 125 16.81 -7.35 8.70
CA GLY A 125 15.58 -7.46 9.47
C GLY A 125 15.25 -8.91 9.81
N HIS A 126 14.30 -9.10 10.71
CA HIS A 126 13.90 -10.43 11.19
C HIS A 126 12.97 -11.18 10.21
N ASP A 127 12.46 -10.51 9.18
CA ASP A 127 11.50 -11.09 8.22
C ASP A 127 11.77 -10.56 6.81
N PHE A 128 12.97 -10.84 6.30
CA PHE A 128 13.34 -10.41 4.95
C PHE A 128 12.50 -11.12 3.90
N ARG A 129 11.92 -10.33 3.00
CA ARG A 129 11.15 -10.83 1.86
C ARG A 129 11.72 -10.24 0.57
N PRO A 130 12.34 -11.08 -0.29
CA PRO A 130 13.00 -10.60 -1.50
C PRO A 130 12.10 -9.80 -2.43
N GLU A 131 10.81 -10.11 -2.49
CA GLU A 131 9.84 -9.40 -3.33
C GLU A 131 9.72 -7.91 -2.98
N TYR A 132 10.05 -7.52 -1.75
CA TYR A 132 10.06 -6.11 -1.35
C TYR A 132 11.12 -5.29 -2.08
N ARG A 133 12.19 -5.94 -2.57
CA ARG A 133 13.22 -5.26 -3.36
C ARG A 133 12.73 -4.83 -4.75
N ASN A 134 11.61 -5.39 -5.20
CA ASN A 134 11.01 -5.04 -6.48
C ASN A 134 10.03 -3.88 -6.39
N ILE A 135 9.68 -3.43 -5.19
CA ILE A 135 8.66 -2.39 -4.99
C ILE A 135 9.08 -1.07 -5.64
N ARG A 136 10.28 -0.58 -5.35
CA ARG A 136 10.73 0.71 -5.90
C ARG A 136 10.80 0.71 -7.43
N PRO A 137 11.39 -0.32 -8.09
CA PRO A 137 11.37 -0.40 -9.55
C PRO A 137 9.96 -0.40 -10.13
N ILE A 138 9.01 -1.08 -9.47
CA ILE A 138 7.63 -1.15 -9.93
C ILE A 138 6.92 0.19 -9.77
N ILE A 139 7.14 0.89 -8.67
CA ILE A 139 6.62 2.25 -8.47
C ILE A 139 7.11 3.17 -9.59
N ASN A 140 8.36 3.07 -9.99
CA ASN A 140 8.91 3.84 -11.09
C ASN A 140 8.21 3.55 -12.42
N LYS A 141 7.76 2.31 -12.63
CA LYS A 141 6.99 1.92 -13.83
C LYS A 141 5.55 2.42 -13.78
N ILE A 142 4.91 2.36 -12.62
CA ILE A 142 3.51 2.77 -12.46
C ILE A 142 3.39 4.28 -12.52
N GLY A 143 4.22 5.00 -11.78
CA GLY A 143 4.21 6.46 -11.71
C GLY A 143 4.61 6.92 -10.32
N GLU A 144 5.33 8.03 -10.26
CA GLU A 144 5.82 8.56 -8.99
C GLU A 144 4.69 9.19 -8.18
N ALA A 145 4.73 8.93 -6.87
CA ALA A 145 3.87 9.53 -5.86
C ALA A 145 4.60 9.45 -4.51
N PRO A 146 4.18 10.21 -3.51
CA PRO A 146 4.78 10.09 -2.19
C PRO A 146 4.73 8.67 -1.65
N ILE A 147 5.76 8.27 -0.90
CA ILE A 147 5.85 6.94 -0.29
C ILE A 147 5.88 7.11 1.22
N ILE A 148 5.01 6.39 1.92
CA ILE A 148 5.08 6.25 3.36
C ILE A 148 5.50 4.82 3.68
N ALA A 149 6.61 4.66 4.40
CA ALA A 149 7.10 3.37 4.87
C ALA A 149 6.76 3.21 6.34
N LEU A 150 6.15 2.09 6.70
CA LEU A 150 5.68 1.82 8.05
C LEU A 150 6.23 0.49 8.56
N THR A 151 6.69 0.50 9.81
CA THR A 151 7.08 -0.74 10.50
C THR A 151 6.93 -0.56 12.00
N ALA A 152 6.69 -1.67 12.71
CA ALA A 152 6.66 -1.69 14.16
C ALA A 152 8.06 -1.84 14.76
N THR A 153 9.00 -2.42 14.01
CA THR A 153 10.35 -2.72 14.52
C THR A 153 11.39 -2.48 13.42
N ALA A 154 12.39 -1.67 13.73
CA ALA A 154 13.55 -1.49 12.84
C ALA A 154 14.75 -0.97 13.63
N THR A 155 15.87 -1.69 13.55
CA THR A 155 17.15 -1.19 14.03
C THR A 155 17.62 -0.04 13.15
N PRO A 156 18.60 0.79 13.58
CA PRO A 156 19.14 1.84 12.72
C PRO A 156 19.63 1.32 11.36
N LYS A 157 20.23 0.13 11.34
CA LYS A 157 20.70 -0.51 10.11
C LYS A 157 19.55 -0.85 9.16
N VAL A 158 18.45 -1.38 9.69
CA VAL A 158 17.23 -1.67 8.93
C VAL A 158 16.59 -0.37 8.44
N GLN A 159 16.51 0.65 9.28
CA GLN A 159 15.97 1.97 8.90
C GLN A 159 16.74 2.57 7.72
N ASN A 160 18.07 2.53 7.76
CA ASN A 160 18.90 3.01 6.65
C ASN A 160 18.64 2.22 5.38
N ASP A 161 18.48 0.91 5.48
CA ASP A 161 18.22 0.04 4.35
C ASP A 161 16.84 0.33 3.72
N ILE A 162 15.83 0.60 4.54
CA ILE A 162 14.50 1.02 4.08
C ILE A 162 14.61 2.33 3.29
N GLN A 163 15.26 3.32 3.84
CA GLN A 163 15.41 4.64 3.19
C GLN A 163 16.18 4.53 1.87
N LYS A 164 17.17 3.67 1.81
CA LYS A 164 17.99 3.47 0.61
C LYS A 164 17.20 2.80 -0.51
N ASN A 165 16.27 1.90 -0.21
CA ASN A 165 15.59 1.06 -1.20
C ASN A 165 14.16 1.52 -1.53
N LEU A 166 13.68 2.53 -0.87
CA LEU A 166 12.39 3.15 -1.15
C LEU A 166 12.58 4.66 -1.34
#